data_93996d08c545c8077abc19e41df97d09
#
_entry.id   93996d08c545c8077abc19e41df97d09
#
_cell.length_a   1.000
_cell.length_b   1.000
_cell.length_c   1.000
_cell.angle_alpha   90.00
_cell.angle_beta   90.00
_cell.angle_gamma   90.00
#
_symmetry.space_group_name_H-M   'P 1'
#
loop_
_entity.id
_entity.type
_entity.pdbx_description
1 polymer ?
#
loop_
_entity_poly.entity_id
_entity_poly.type
_entity_poly.pdbx_seq_one_letter_code
_entity_poly.pdbx_strand_id
1 'polypeptide(L)'
;MKGKEERKERLKWLIKRVLLVIPVACILLWIYAVCQTSSIQDQTKIGVTYMTMNNEFYKSIHSEISRIADEKGALVYVRDPELDEKRQSQQIDDFCAQKVNVIVINPVKGDSQPILRALKKARKQGIKIIAVDTQLKHFKPDASIVSDNYQAGVLIAKELMKRSSNARILLLEHKGTVSADTRIQGFKDTIKGHGSYQIISELETKGQTEIAMPAVRKFLQSGGNIDTLVALNDRSAIGALAAIKEQGITHPI
;
A
#
# COMPACT_ATOMS: atom_id res chain seq x y z
N MET A 1 55.15 -10.26 -61.15
CA MET A 1 54.31 -9.06 -61.13
C MET A 1 52.79 -9.36 -61.02
N LYS A 2 52.28 -10.41 -61.66
CA LYS A 2 50.81 -10.77 -61.61
C LYS A 2 50.23 -10.97 -60.18
N GLY A 3 50.96 -11.60 -59.26
CA GLY A 3 50.39 -11.87 -57.90
C GLY A 3 50.22 -10.64 -56.99
N LYS A 4 50.89 -9.51 -57.26
CA LYS A 4 50.70 -8.26 -56.49
C LYS A 4 49.44 -7.50 -56.94
N GLU A 5 49.06 -7.56 -58.19
CA GLU A 5 47.86 -6.97 -58.72
C GLU A 5 46.58 -7.68 -58.28
N GLU A 6 46.61 -9.03 -58.35
CA GLU A 6 45.46 -9.82 -57.85
C GLU A 6 45.19 -9.58 -56.36
N ARG A 7 46.25 -9.41 -55.54
CA ARG A 7 46.11 -9.11 -54.12
C ARG A 7 45.54 -7.70 -53.87
N LYS A 8 45.88 -6.73 -54.71
CA LYS A 8 45.33 -5.37 -54.65
C LYS A 8 43.82 -5.37 -55.03
N GLU A 9 43.44 -6.06 -56.04
CA GLU A 9 42.03 -6.15 -56.47
C GLU A 9 41.19 -6.92 -55.47
N ARG A 10 41.68 -8.00 -54.87
CA ARG A 10 40.98 -8.67 -53.73
C ARG A 10 40.85 -7.75 -52.53
N LEU A 11 41.85 -6.97 -52.19
CA LEU A 11 41.78 -6.01 -51.08
C LEU A 11 40.77 -4.91 -51.35
N LYS A 12 40.73 -4.34 -52.55
CA LYS A 12 39.76 -3.35 -52.96
C LYS A 12 38.33 -3.89 -52.89
N TRP A 13 38.13 -5.14 -53.31
CA TRP A 13 36.84 -5.80 -53.26
C TRP A 13 36.38 -6.05 -51.82
N LEU A 14 37.30 -6.50 -50.94
CA LEU A 14 37.04 -6.65 -49.51
C LEU A 14 36.70 -5.31 -48.85
N ILE A 15 37.46 -4.28 -49.12
CA ILE A 15 37.18 -2.93 -48.59
C ILE A 15 35.80 -2.42 -49.05
N LYS A 16 35.43 -2.62 -50.31
CA LYS A 16 34.08 -2.23 -50.79
C LYS A 16 32.97 -2.99 -50.07
N ARG A 17 33.13 -4.29 -49.78
CA ARG A 17 32.15 -5.07 -49.05
C ARG A 17 32.06 -4.62 -47.58
N VAL A 18 33.19 -4.41 -46.93
CA VAL A 18 33.22 -3.90 -45.54
C VAL A 18 32.57 -2.54 -45.43
N LEU A 19 32.85 -1.63 -46.36
CA LEU A 19 32.23 -0.30 -46.44
C LEU A 19 30.72 -0.34 -46.69
N LEU A 20 30.18 -1.42 -47.26
CA LEU A 20 28.75 -1.59 -47.50
C LEU A 20 28.06 -2.31 -46.31
N VAL A 21 28.73 -3.26 -45.67
CA VAL A 21 28.17 -4.07 -44.57
C VAL A 21 28.12 -3.25 -43.27
N ILE A 22 29.15 -2.47 -42.97
CA ILE A 22 29.20 -1.70 -41.71
C ILE A 22 28.04 -0.69 -41.60
N PRO A 23 27.73 0.16 -42.60
CA PRO A 23 26.57 1.06 -42.51
C PRO A 23 25.24 0.33 -42.32
N VAL A 24 25.05 -0.79 -43.02
CA VAL A 24 23.84 -1.62 -42.87
C VAL A 24 23.72 -2.17 -41.46
N ALA A 25 24.81 -2.71 -40.91
CA ALA A 25 24.85 -3.19 -39.53
C ALA A 25 24.57 -2.06 -38.51
N CYS A 26 25.16 -0.87 -38.71
CA CYS A 26 24.90 0.32 -37.89
C CYS A 26 23.43 0.75 -37.94
N ILE A 27 22.84 0.75 -39.13
CA ILE A 27 21.41 1.08 -39.30
C ILE A 27 20.51 0.06 -38.60
N LEU A 28 20.81 -1.24 -38.74
CA LEU A 28 20.06 -2.30 -38.06
C LEU A 28 20.17 -2.20 -36.53
N LEU A 29 21.38 -1.91 -36.01
CA LEU A 29 21.62 -1.67 -34.58
C LEU A 29 20.88 -0.42 -34.10
N TRP A 30 20.87 0.65 -34.91
CA TRP A 30 20.13 1.86 -34.60
C TRP A 30 18.63 1.64 -34.57
N ILE A 31 18.06 0.93 -35.59
CA ILE A 31 16.65 0.55 -35.62
C ILE A 31 16.30 -0.32 -34.40
N TYR A 32 17.14 -1.32 -34.06
CA TYR A 32 16.96 -2.17 -32.89
C TYR A 32 16.96 -1.34 -31.60
N ALA A 33 17.89 -0.43 -31.43
CA ALA A 33 17.95 0.48 -30.28
C ALA A 33 16.73 1.40 -30.18
N VAL A 34 16.26 1.96 -31.31
CA VAL A 34 15.07 2.81 -31.39
C VAL A 34 13.82 1.97 -31.08
N CYS A 35 13.68 0.76 -31.61
CA CYS A 35 12.55 -0.11 -31.29
C CYS A 35 12.51 -0.51 -29.80
N GLN A 36 13.68 -0.79 -29.19
CA GLN A 36 13.74 -1.08 -27.75
C GLN A 36 13.37 0.15 -26.89
N THR A 37 13.86 1.34 -27.24
CA THR A 37 13.53 2.57 -26.51
C THR A 37 12.06 2.94 -26.66
N SER A 38 11.46 2.76 -27.84
CA SER A 38 10.02 2.98 -28.06
C SER A 38 9.16 2.01 -27.25
N SER A 39 9.57 0.74 -27.16
CA SER A 39 8.86 -0.29 -26.38
C SER A 39 8.82 0.01 -24.88
N ILE A 40 9.88 0.61 -24.33
CA ILE A 40 9.95 1.02 -22.91
C ILE A 40 9.15 2.31 -22.66
N GLN A 41 9.00 3.16 -23.64
CA GLN A 41 8.29 4.43 -23.52
C GLN A 41 6.77 4.26 -23.53
N ASP A 42 6.26 3.18 -24.12
CA ASP A 42 4.83 2.85 -24.19
C ASP A 42 4.35 1.99 -22.99
N GLN A 43 5.24 1.55 -22.11
CA GLN A 43 4.84 0.75 -20.93
C GLN A 43 4.03 1.59 -19.93
N THR A 44 2.89 1.04 -19.52
CA THR A 44 2.10 1.63 -18.42
C THR A 44 2.91 1.63 -17.13
N LYS A 45 3.05 2.79 -16.50
CA LYS A 45 3.74 2.98 -15.23
C LYS A 45 2.75 3.18 -14.11
N ILE A 46 2.87 2.40 -13.05
CA ILE A 46 1.98 2.42 -11.89
C ILE A 46 2.80 2.79 -10.65
N GLY A 47 2.50 3.93 -10.04
CA GLY A 47 3.02 4.29 -8.73
C GLY A 47 2.13 3.72 -7.64
N VAL A 48 2.69 3.03 -6.65
CA VAL A 48 1.94 2.43 -5.54
C VAL A 48 2.51 2.92 -4.22
N THR A 49 1.66 3.48 -3.36
CA THR A 49 2.04 3.88 -2.00
C THR A 49 0.96 3.47 -1.02
N TYR A 50 1.34 2.68 -0.03
CA TYR A 50 0.49 2.27 1.08
C TYR A 50 0.83 3.12 2.31
N MET A 51 -0.03 3.11 3.35
CA MET A 51 0.31 3.82 4.59
C MET A 51 1.56 3.23 5.26
N THR A 52 1.82 1.93 5.08
CA THR A 52 3.05 1.23 5.47
C THR A 52 3.14 -0.12 4.77
N MET A 53 4.37 -0.58 4.50
CA MET A 53 4.63 -1.95 4.04
C MET A 53 4.89 -2.91 5.21
N ASN A 54 4.94 -2.42 6.43
CA ASN A 54 5.00 -3.26 7.63
C ASN A 54 3.63 -3.85 7.98
N ASN A 55 2.94 -4.43 6.98
CA ASN A 55 1.64 -5.09 7.15
C ASN A 55 1.43 -6.11 6.04
N GLU A 56 1.17 -7.37 6.41
CA GLU A 56 0.98 -8.48 5.46
C GLU A 56 -0.23 -8.26 4.53
N PHE A 57 -1.26 -7.57 5.00
CA PHE A 57 -2.40 -7.19 4.18
C PHE A 57 -1.99 -6.35 2.97
N TYR A 58 -1.16 -5.30 3.18
CA TYR A 58 -0.69 -4.47 2.07
C TYR A 58 0.32 -5.18 1.19
N LYS A 59 1.15 -6.07 1.75
CA LYS A 59 2.04 -6.92 0.96
C LYS A 59 1.26 -7.85 0.03
N SER A 60 0.15 -8.43 0.51
CA SER A 60 -0.72 -9.28 -0.29
C SER A 60 -1.37 -8.51 -1.44
N ILE A 61 -1.91 -7.30 -1.17
CA ILE A 61 -2.45 -6.43 -2.23
C ILE A 61 -1.36 -6.08 -3.24
N HIS A 62 -0.16 -5.72 -2.77
CA HIS A 62 0.95 -5.35 -3.64
C HIS A 62 1.40 -6.52 -4.52
N SER A 63 1.48 -7.73 -3.97
CA SER A 63 1.82 -8.94 -4.71
C SER A 63 0.86 -9.18 -5.89
N GLU A 64 -0.45 -9.02 -5.68
CA GLU A 64 -1.44 -9.18 -6.75
C GLU A 64 -1.37 -8.07 -7.79
N ILE A 65 -1.15 -6.81 -7.37
CA ILE A 65 -0.94 -5.71 -8.30
C ILE A 65 0.30 -5.97 -9.16
N SER A 66 1.41 -6.40 -8.56
CA SER A 66 2.65 -6.69 -9.28
C SER A 66 2.47 -7.86 -10.26
N ARG A 67 1.84 -8.96 -9.83
CA ARG A 67 1.57 -10.11 -10.68
C ARG A 67 0.76 -9.71 -11.93
N ILE A 68 -0.33 -8.97 -11.75
CA ILE A 68 -1.17 -8.52 -12.87
C ILE A 68 -0.43 -7.50 -13.76
N ALA A 69 0.36 -6.61 -13.16
CA ALA A 69 1.16 -5.65 -13.90
C ALA A 69 2.21 -6.35 -14.79
N ASP A 70 2.90 -7.34 -14.25
CA ASP A 70 3.88 -8.15 -15.00
C ASP A 70 3.22 -8.87 -16.18
N GLU A 71 2.05 -9.48 -15.97
CA GLU A 71 1.27 -10.14 -17.04
C GLU A 71 0.84 -9.15 -18.16
N LYS A 72 0.68 -7.88 -17.81
CA LYS A 72 0.30 -6.81 -18.75
C LYS A 72 1.49 -6.00 -19.28
N GLY A 73 2.71 -6.34 -18.90
CA GLY A 73 3.92 -5.62 -19.27
C GLY A 73 3.98 -4.20 -18.70
N ALA A 74 3.34 -3.94 -17.56
CA ALA A 74 3.37 -2.66 -16.87
C ALA A 74 4.49 -2.59 -15.84
N LEU A 75 5.00 -1.39 -15.55
CA LEU A 75 6.02 -1.15 -14.53
C LEU A 75 5.37 -0.68 -13.22
N VAL A 76 5.73 -1.30 -12.10
CA VAL A 76 5.23 -0.93 -10.78
C VAL A 76 6.36 -0.30 -9.94
N TYR A 77 6.11 0.90 -9.43
CA TYR A 77 6.98 1.62 -8.51
C TYR A 77 6.32 1.66 -7.14
N VAL A 78 6.82 0.89 -6.18
CA VAL A 78 6.29 0.89 -4.81
C VAL A 78 7.07 1.83 -3.91
N ARG A 79 6.38 2.49 -2.98
CA ARG A 79 6.96 3.35 -1.94
C ARG A 79 6.29 3.09 -0.60
N ASP A 80 7.10 3.10 0.46
CA ASP A 80 6.65 2.99 1.85
C ASP A 80 6.84 4.33 2.58
N PRO A 81 5.80 5.04 2.97
CA PRO A 81 5.89 6.27 3.74
C PRO A 81 6.06 6.02 5.24
N GLU A 82 5.98 4.77 5.73
CA GLU A 82 6.13 4.41 7.13
C GLU A 82 5.22 5.23 8.06
N LEU A 83 3.94 5.37 7.72
CA LEU A 83 2.92 6.14 8.44
C LEU A 83 3.17 7.67 8.47
N ASP A 84 4.07 8.21 7.63
CA ASP A 84 4.35 9.64 7.54
C ASP A 84 3.60 10.29 6.37
N GLU A 85 2.68 11.22 6.69
CA GLU A 85 1.86 11.94 5.71
C GLU A 85 2.69 12.83 4.76
N LYS A 86 3.77 13.44 5.26
CA LYS A 86 4.64 14.31 4.46
C LYS A 86 5.46 13.46 3.48
N ARG A 87 6.00 12.33 3.96
CA ARG A 87 6.73 11.38 3.12
C ARG A 87 5.82 10.82 2.03
N GLN A 88 4.58 10.45 2.35
CA GLN A 88 3.63 10.00 1.34
C GLN A 88 3.33 11.07 0.28
N SER A 89 3.17 12.33 0.70
CA SER A 89 3.00 13.46 -0.21
C SER A 89 4.18 13.63 -1.16
N GLN A 90 5.42 13.52 -0.67
CA GLN A 90 6.65 13.58 -1.47
C GLN A 90 6.72 12.41 -2.47
N GLN A 91 6.37 11.20 -2.05
CA GLN A 91 6.31 10.02 -2.92
C GLN A 91 5.32 10.20 -4.08
N ILE A 92 4.19 10.87 -3.84
CA ILE A 92 3.24 11.22 -4.91
C ILE A 92 3.87 12.23 -5.89
N ASP A 93 4.61 13.23 -5.38
CA ASP A 93 5.34 14.17 -6.24
C ASP A 93 6.43 13.46 -7.06
N ASP A 94 7.13 12.48 -6.49
CA ASP A 94 8.11 11.65 -7.20
C ASP A 94 7.45 10.84 -8.32
N PHE A 95 6.27 10.26 -8.08
CA PHE A 95 5.50 9.58 -9.13
C PHE A 95 5.10 10.52 -10.25
N CYS A 96 4.73 11.77 -9.93
CA CYS A 96 4.48 12.80 -10.94
C CYS A 96 5.74 13.10 -11.78
N ALA A 97 6.91 13.20 -11.15
CA ALA A 97 8.17 13.44 -11.86
C ALA A 97 8.57 12.24 -12.74
N GLN A 98 8.26 11.00 -12.32
CA GLN A 98 8.45 9.77 -13.09
C GLN A 98 7.41 9.58 -14.20
N LYS A 99 6.42 10.48 -14.30
CA LYS A 99 5.34 10.44 -15.29
C LYS A 99 4.59 9.09 -15.27
N VAL A 100 4.20 8.63 -14.07
CA VAL A 100 3.37 7.43 -13.97
C VAL A 100 1.99 7.69 -14.58
N ASN A 101 1.34 6.65 -15.10
CA ASN A 101 0.00 6.74 -15.67
C ASN A 101 -1.08 6.65 -14.59
N VAL A 102 -0.79 5.88 -13.53
CA VAL A 102 -1.72 5.59 -12.43
C VAL A 102 -1.00 5.68 -11.11
N ILE A 103 -1.66 6.24 -10.11
CA ILE A 103 -1.25 6.14 -8.70
C ILE A 103 -2.29 5.30 -7.95
N VAL A 104 -1.86 4.19 -7.36
CA VAL A 104 -2.62 3.41 -6.39
C VAL A 104 -2.19 3.86 -5.00
N ILE A 105 -3.13 4.36 -4.21
CA ILE A 105 -2.85 4.91 -2.88
C ILE A 105 -3.73 4.28 -1.80
N ASN A 106 -3.10 3.81 -0.72
CA ASN A 106 -3.73 3.68 0.57
C ASN A 106 -3.23 4.85 1.44
N PRO A 107 -4.05 5.87 1.71
CA PRO A 107 -3.58 7.09 2.36
C PRO A 107 -3.24 6.85 3.84
N VAL A 108 -2.12 7.39 4.32
CA VAL A 108 -1.79 7.42 5.75
C VAL A 108 -2.92 8.08 6.55
N LYS A 109 -3.49 9.15 5.98
CA LYS A 109 -4.64 9.84 6.54
C LYS A 109 -5.51 10.41 5.43
N GLY A 110 -6.80 10.08 5.47
CA GLY A 110 -7.75 10.41 4.38
C GLY A 110 -8.03 11.90 4.18
N ASP A 111 -7.81 12.74 5.19
CA ASP A 111 -7.98 14.20 5.16
C ASP A 111 -6.65 14.99 5.18
N SER A 112 -5.53 14.31 5.02
CA SER A 112 -4.20 14.91 4.99
C SER A 112 -4.07 15.96 3.90
N GLN A 113 -3.92 17.21 4.27
CA GLN A 113 -3.78 18.32 3.32
C GLN A 113 -2.55 18.20 2.41
N PRO A 114 -1.36 17.77 2.87
CA PRO A 114 -0.23 17.50 2.01
C PRO A 114 -0.56 16.46 0.93
N ILE A 115 -1.10 15.31 1.32
CA ILE A 115 -1.47 14.22 0.40
C ILE A 115 -2.52 14.71 -0.62
N LEU A 116 -3.58 15.37 -0.15
CA LEU A 116 -4.65 15.88 -1.02
C LEU A 116 -4.14 16.90 -2.05
N ARG A 117 -3.18 17.77 -1.67
CA ARG A 117 -2.55 18.72 -2.62
C ARG A 117 -1.73 17.99 -3.67
N ALA A 118 -0.92 17.01 -3.27
CA ALA A 118 -0.10 16.22 -4.18
C ALA A 118 -0.98 15.43 -5.17
N LEU A 119 -2.07 14.80 -4.70
CA LEU A 119 -3.02 14.10 -5.58
C LEU A 119 -3.75 15.04 -6.55
N LYS A 120 -4.11 16.25 -6.12
CA LYS A 120 -4.70 17.27 -7.02
C LYS A 120 -3.70 17.67 -8.11
N LYS A 121 -2.40 17.79 -7.78
CA LYS A 121 -1.33 18.07 -8.74
C LYS A 121 -1.16 16.91 -9.73
N ALA A 122 -1.12 15.66 -9.24
CA ALA A 122 -1.04 14.47 -10.07
C ALA A 122 -2.20 14.40 -11.07
N ARG A 123 -3.43 14.64 -10.62
CA ARG A 123 -4.61 14.68 -11.50
C ARG A 123 -4.52 15.75 -12.59
N LYS A 124 -3.99 16.95 -12.29
CA LYS A 124 -3.78 17.99 -13.30
C LYS A 124 -2.79 17.57 -14.39
N GLN A 125 -1.92 16.60 -14.10
CA GLN A 125 -1.00 16.00 -15.07
C GLN A 125 -1.61 14.80 -15.82
N GLY A 126 -2.91 14.53 -15.63
CA GLY A 126 -3.60 13.41 -16.28
C GLY A 126 -3.41 12.06 -15.62
N ILE A 127 -2.72 11.98 -14.46
CA ILE A 127 -2.49 10.73 -13.73
C ILE A 127 -3.80 10.27 -13.10
N LYS A 128 -4.16 9.00 -13.31
CA LYS A 128 -5.33 8.37 -12.69
C LYS A 128 -5.04 8.01 -11.24
N ILE A 129 -6.03 8.19 -10.36
CA ILE A 129 -5.89 7.93 -8.93
C ILE A 129 -6.86 6.83 -8.52
N ILE A 130 -6.32 5.76 -7.94
CA ILE A 130 -7.10 4.64 -7.38
C ILE A 130 -6.83 4.61 -5.87
N ALA A 131 -7.88 4.78 -5.07
CA ALA A 131 -7.78 4.63 -3.61
C ALA A 131 -8.11 3.18 -3.23
N VAL A 132 -7.29 2.59 -2.35
CA VAL A 132 -7.49 1.22 -1.85
C VAL A 132 -7.59 1.21 -0.33
N ASP A 133 -8.43 0.31 0.22
CA ASP A 133 -8.64 0.07 1.65
C ASP A 133 -9.21 1.26 2.43
N THR A 134 -8.60 2.42 2.33
CA THR A 134 -8.98 3.64 3.07
C THR A 134 -9.41 4.76 2.11
N GLN A 135 -10.56 5.39 2.40
CA GLN A 135 -11.10 6.46 1.58
C GLN A 135 -10.34 7.79 1.78
N LEU A 136 -10.29 8.58 0.71
CA LEU A 136 -9.85 9.97 0.75
C LEU A 136 -11.05 10.88 1.08
N LYS A 137 -10.89 11.76 2.07
CA LYS A 137 -11.86 12.82 2.35
C LYS A 137 -11.59 14.02 1.43
N HIS A 138 -12.65 14.65 0.94
CA HIS A 138 -12.54 15.86 0.09
C HIS A 138 -11.75 15.69 -1.22
N PHE A 139 -11.59 14.44 -1.68
CA PHE A 139 -11.01 14.12 -2.97
C PHE A 139 -11.68 12.87 -3.53
N LYS A 140 -12.29 12.99 -4.71
CA LYS A 140 -12.92 11.84 -5.40
C LYS A 140 -11.88 11.20 -6.31
N PRO A 141 -11.35 10.00 -6.01
CA PRO A 141 -10.45 9.27 -6.91
C PRO A 141 -11.19 8.79 -8.16
N ASP A 142 -10.44 8.32 -9.17
CA ASP A 142 -11.04 7.72 -10.38
C ASP A 142 -11.70 6.37 -10.04
N ALA A 143 -11.14 5.62 -9.07
CA ALA A 143 -11.76 4.44 -8.49
C ALA A 143 -11.43 4.32 -7.00
N SER A 144 -12.32 3.69 -6.24
CA SER A 144 -12.11 3.32 -4.83
C SER A 144 -12.47 1.85 -4.63
N ILE A 145 -11.56 1.12 -3.98
CA ILE A 145 -11.74 -0.30 -3.63
C ILE A 145 -11.56 -0.40 -2.11
N VAL A 146 -12.67 -0.48 -1.40
CA VAL A 146 -12.71 -0.44 0.05
C VAL A 146 -13.67 -1.51 0.59
N SER A 147 -13.41 -2.01 1.80
CA SER A 147 -14.33 -2.88 2.51
C SER A 147 -15.47 -2.08 3.14
N ASP A 148 -16.61 -2.72 3.38
CA ASP A 148 -17.66 -2.16 4.24
C ASP A 148 -17.21 -2.23 5.71
N ASN A 149 -16.43 -1.22 6.10
CA ASN A 149 -15.85 -1.17 7.43
C ASN A 149 -16.88 -0.96 8.54
N TYR A 150 -17.97 -0.25 8.26
CA TYR A 150 -19.06 -0.12 9.23
C TYR A 150 -19.70 -1.47 9.52
N GLN A 151 -20.05 -2.20 8.46
CA GLN A 151 -20.64 -3.54 8.60
C GLN A 151 -19.66 -4.53 9.27
N ALA A 152 -18.35 -4.42 9.00
CA ALA A 152 -17.34 -5.21 9.70
C ALA A 152 -17.37 -4.95 11.23
N GLY A 153 -17.49 -3.70 11.65
CA GLY A 153 -17.67 -3.35 13.07
C GLY A 153 -18.96 -3.90 13.67
N VAL A 154 -20.07 -3.80 12.93
CA VAL A 154 -21.37 -4.39 13.33
C VAL A 154 -21.23 -5.90 13.52
N LEU A 155 -20.54 -6.60 12.63
CA LEU A 155 -20.33 -8.05 12.73
C LEU A 155 -19.51 -8.44 13.96
N ILE A 156 -18.45 -7.69 14.28
CA ILE A 156 -17.64 -7.90 15.49
C ILE A 156 -18.52 -7.77 16.74
N ALA A 157 -19.33 -6.72 16.82
CA ALA A 157 -20.23 -6.52 17.96
C ALA A 157 -21.27 -7.63 18.10
N LYS A 158 -21.92 -8.02 17.00
CA LYS A 158 -22.87 -9.14 16.99
C LYS A 158 -22.25 -10.45 17.39
N GLU A 159 -21.02 -10.74 16.96
CA GLU A 159 -20.32 -11.95 17.36
C GLU A 159 -19.96 -11.93 18.87
N LEU A 160 -19.54 -10.78 19.40
CA LEU A 160 -19.35 -10.60 20.84
C LEU A 160 -20.65 -10.88 21.60
N MET A 161 -21.76 -10.26 21.22
CA MET A 161 -23.06 -10.43 21.86
C MET A 161 -23.59 -11.87 21.80
N LYS A 162 -23.22 -12.62 20.77
CA LYS A 162 -23.55 -14.03 20.64
C LYS A 162 -22.72 -14.90 21.60
N ARG A 163 -21.47 -14.54 21.87
CA ARG A 163 -20.54 -15.30 22.72
C ARG A 163 -20.66 -14.99 24.21
N SER A 164 -21.01 -13.76 24.55
CA SER A 164 -21.10 -13.29 25.92
C SER A 164 -22.33 -12.41 26.14
N SER A 165 -22.99 -12.55 27.29
CA SER A 165 -24.11 -11.71 27.70
C SER A 165 -23.69 -10.35 28.29
N ASN A 166 -22.40 -10.20 28.64
CA ASN A 166 -21.80 -8.95 29.11
C ASN A 166 -20.33 -8.90 28.71
N ALA A 167 -19.75 -7.71 28.70
CA ALA A 167 -18.31 -7.53 28.40
C ALA A 167 -17.77 -6.23 28.98
N ARG A 168 -16.55 -6.31 29.54
CA ARG A 168 -15.69 -5.18 29.93
C ARG A 168 -14.58 -5.05 28.89
N ILE A 169 -14.77 -4.15 27.95
CA ILE A 169 -14.07 -4.12 26.67
C ILE A 169 -12.87 -3.19 26.74
N LEU A 170 -11.69 -3.69 26.35
CA LEU A 170 -10.57 -2.89 25.91
C LEU A 170 -10.63 -2.78 24.39
N LEU A 171 -10.76 -1.56 23.88
CA LEU A 171 -10.86 -1.29 22.45
C LEU A 171 -9.54 -0.77 21.89
N LEU A 172 -8.99 -1.45 20.88
CA LEU A 172 -7.77 -1.05 20.19
C LEU A 172 -8.12 -0.38 18.87
N GLU A 173 -7.68 0.85 18.67
CA GLU A 173 -8.08 1.69 17.53
C GLU A 173 -6.92 2.33 16.78
N HIS A 174 -7.23 2.95 15.66
CA HIS A 174 -6.32 3.79 14.87
C HIS A 174 -7.09 5.04 14.41
N LYS A 175 -7.01 6.10 15.19
CA LYS A 175 -7.75 7.35 14.95
C LYS A 175 -7.29 8.10 13.72
N GLY A 176 -8.25 8.68 13.01
CA GLY A 176 -7.99 9.49 11.82
C GLY A 176 -7.82 8.72 10.53
N THR A 177 -7.89 7.37 10.57
CA THR A 177 -7.95 6.52 9.39
C THR A 177 -9.41 6.15 9.12
N VAL A 178 -9.95 6.54 7.95
CA VAL A 178 -11.40 6.41 7.66
C VAL A 178 -11.89 4.96 7.82
N SER A 179 -11.14 3.99 7.33
CA SER A 179 -11.50 2.56 7.44
C SER A 179 -11.57 2.10 8.89
N ALA A 180 -10.59 2.49 9.73
CA ALA A 180 -10.57 2.14 11.14
C ALA A 180 -11.66 2.87 11.93
N ASP A 181 -11.76 4.21 11.77
CA ASP A 181 -12.79 5.01 12.45
C ASP A 181 -14.20 4.47 12.17
N THR A 182 -14.48 4.14 10.89
CA THR A 182 -15.80 3.63 10.47
C THR A 182 -16.07 2.24 11.04
N ARG A 183 -15.06 1.36 11.14
CA ARG A 183 -15.19 0.02 11.75
C ARG A 183 -15.47 0.13 13.25
N ILE A 184 -14.71 0.95 13.95
CA ILE A 184 -14.90 1.20 15.38
C ILE A 184 -16.27 1.83 15.64
N GLN A 185 -16.73 2.75 14.77
CA GLN A 185 -18.05 3.34 14.87
C GLN A 185 -19.17 2.29 14.73
N GLY A 186 -19.07 1.39 13.73
CA GLY A 186 -20.05 0.30 13.55
C GLY A 186 -20.13 -0.62 14.77
N PHE A 187 -18.99 -0.92 15.40
CA PHE A 187 -18.93 -1.66 16.66
C PHE A 187 -19.64 -0.90 17.80
N LYS A 188 -19.24 0.36 18.03
CA LYS A 188 -19.80 1.20 19.11
C LYS A 188 -21.30 1.41 18.97
N ASP A 189 -21.78 1.70 17.76
CA ASP A 189 -23.21 1.92 17.49
C ASP A 189 -24.03 0.64 17.75
N THR A 190 -23.48 -0.53 17.47
CA THR A 190 -24.16 -1.80 17.68
C THR A 190 -24.30 -2.16 19.15
N ILE A 191 -23.28 -1.88 19.99
CA ILE A 191 -23.38 -2.14 21.45
C ILE A 191 -24.11 -1.00 22.21
N LYS A 192 -24.34 0.13 21.54
CA LYS A 192 -25.02 1.30 22.14
C LYS A 192 -26.41 0.90 22.65
N GLY A 193 -26.72 1.27 23.90
CA GLY A 193 -27.99 0.94 24.55
C GLY A 193 -28.02 -0.45 25.22
N HIS A 194 -26.97 -1.26 25.05
CA HIS A 194 -26.81 -2.52 25.75
C HIS A 194 -25.85 -2.34 26.93
N GLY A 195 -26.35 -1.89 28.08
CA GLY A 195 -25.55 -1.52 29.26
C GLY A 195 -24.65 -2.60 29.85
N SER A 196 -24.83 -3.87 29.42
CA SER A 196 -23.97 -4.99 29.80
C SER A 196 -22.61 -4.99 29.05
N TYR A 197 -22.48 -4.23 27.95
CA TYR A 197 -21.25 -4.11 27.17
C TYR A 197 -20.62 -2.73 27.42
N GLN A 198 -19.52 -2.71 28.18
CA GLN A 198 -18.90 -1.47 28.63
C GLN A 198 -17.49 -1.34 28.03
N ILE A 199 -17.22 -0.26 27.29
CA ILE A 199 -15.87 0.09 26.86
C ILE A 199 -15.17 0.72 28.06
N ILE A 200 -14.22 -0.03 28.66
CA ILE A 200 -13.47 0.39 29.84
C ILE A 200 -12.34 1.34 29.44
N SER A 201 -11.70 1.07 28.30
CA SER A 201 -10.63 1.93 27.78
C SER A 201 -10.50 1.78 26.25
N GLU A 202 -9.97 2.84 25.62
CA GLU A 202 -9.64 2.88 24.21
C GLU A 202 -8.15 3.21 24.07
N LEU A 203 -7.41 2.35 23.34
CA LEU A 203 -5.99 2.53 23.15
C LEU A 203 -5.67 2.75 21.68
N GLU A 204 -4.94 3.83 21.40
CA GLU A 204 -4.39 4.10 20.08
C GLU A 204 -3.23 3.12 19.78
N THR A 205 -3.36 2.32 18.74
CA THR A 205 -2.36 1.30 18.36
C THR A 205 -1.81 1.50 16.95
N LYS A 206 -2.31 2.46 16.22
CA LYS A 206 -2.01 2.69 14.79
C LYS A 206 -2.12 1.41 13.94
N GLY A 207 -2.88 0.41 14.44
CA GLY A 207 -3.00 -0.88 13.78
C GLY A 207 -1.70 -1.70 13.73
N GLN A 208 -0.73 -1.45 14.64
CA GLN A 208 0.60 -2.04 14.61
C GLN A 208 0.88 -2.85 15.88
N THR A 209 1.48 -4.04 15.70
CA THR A 209 1.84 -4.95 16.81
C THR A 209 2.78 -4.30 17.81
N GLU A 210 3.80 -3.61 17.29
CA GLU A 210 4.85 -2.96 18.06
C GLU A 210 4.37 -1.75 18.87
N ILE A 211 3.19 -1.20 18.53
CA ILE A 211 2.54 -0.13 19.30
C ILE A 211 1.49 -0.72 20.24
N ALA A 212 0.73 -1.72 19.79
CA ALA A 212 -0.32 -2.35 20.57
C ALA A 212 0.23 -3.07 21.81
N MET A 213 1.32 -3.84 21.65
CA MET A 213 1.90 -4.61 22.76
C MET A 213 2.30 -3.74 23.97
N PRO A 214 3.13 -2.69 23.83
CA PRO A 214 3.50 -1.85 25.00
C PRO A 214 2.30 -1.05 25.53
N ALA A 215 1.35 -0.63 24.70
CA ALA A 215 0.16 0.09 25.15
C ALA A 215 -0.73 -0.80 26.04
N VAL A 216 -1.02 -2.03 25.59
CA VAL A 216 -1.81 -2.99 26.36
C VAL A 216 -1.08 -3.43 27.64
N ARG A 217 0.24 -3.69 27.55
CA ARG A 217 1.05 -3.99 28.74
C ARG A 217 0.91 -2.89 29.81
N LYS A 218 1.08 -1.64 29.43
CA LYS A 218 0.96 -0.49 30.33
C LYS A 218 -0.44 -0.41 30.95
N PHE A 219 -1.49 -0.63 30.16
CA PHE A 219 -2.87 -0.64 30.64
C PHE A 219 -3.08 -1.74 31.69
N LEU A 220 -2.62 -2.97 31.45
CA LEU A 220 -2.75 -4.09 32.38
C LEU A 220 -1.95 -3.85 33.66
N GLN A 221 -0.72 -3.34 33.57
CA GLN A 221 0.11 -2.99 34.72
C GLN A 221 -0.46 -1.87 35.58
N SER A 222 -1.28 -0.99 35.04
CA SER A 222 -1.99 0.04 35.79
C SER A 222 -3.27 -0.44 36.51
N GLY A 223 -3.51 -1.75 36.53
CA GLY A 223 -4.69 -2.35 37.16
C GLY A 223 -5.90 -2.39 36.24
N GLY A 224 -5.71 -2.26 34.94
CA GLY A 224 -6.79 -2.38 33.96
C GLY A 224 -7.46 -3.75 34.04
N ASN A 225 -8.75 -3.75 34.36
CA ASN A 225 -9.54 -4.97 34.50
C ASN A 225 -10.56 -5.08 33.36
N ILE A 226 -10.31 -6.04 32.46
CA ILE A 226 -11.10 -6.36 31.28
C ILE A 226 -11.31 -7.87 31.18
N ASP A 227 -12.36 -8.27 30.48
CA ASP A 227 -12.62 -9.65 30.11
C ASP A 227 -12.74 -9.84 28.57
N THR A 228 -12.70 -8.73 27.84
CA THR A 228 -12.88 -8.71 26.38
C THR A 228 -11.93 -7.73 25.75
N LEU A 229 -11.26 -8.15 24.70
CA LEU A 229 -10.41 -7.30 23.85
C LEU A 229 -10.99 -7.25 22.46
N VAL A 230 -11.24 -6.03 21.96
CA VAL A 230 -11.68 -5.80 20.58
C VAL A 230 -10.61 -5.00 19.84
N ALA A 231 -10.07 -5.58 18.78
CA ALA A 231 -9.02 -4.98 17.99
C ALA A 231 -9.53 -4.59 16.59
N LEU A 232 -9.08 -3.44 16.11
CA LEU A 232 -9.45 -2.99 14.76
C LEU A 232 -8.90 -3.91 13.65
N ASN A 233 -7.78 -4.62 13.91
CA ASN A 233 -7.15 -5.54 12.97
C ASN A 233 -6.31 -6.60 13.69
N ASP A 234 -5.82 -7.60 12.93
CA ASP A 234 -5.03 -8.73 13.44
C ASP A 234 -3.73 -8.29 14.12
N ARG A 235 -3.03 -7.29 13.55
CA ARG A 235 -1.75 -6.83 14.12
C ARG A 235 -1.91 -6.23 15.51
N SER A 236 -2.96 -5.45 15.73
CA SER A 236 -3.29 -4.94 17.07
C SER A 236 -3.67 -6.06 18.01
N ALA A 237 -4.44 -7.05 17.55
CA ALA A 237 -4.80 -8.23 18.34
C ALA A 237 -3.57 -9.06 18.74
N ILE A 238 -2.66 -9.32 17.79
CA ILE A 238 -1.41 -10.07 18.06
C ILE A 238 -0.56 -9.34 19.12
N GLY A 239 -0.42 -8.01 19.01
CA GLY A 239 0.30 -7.22 20.00
C GLY A 239 -0.33 -7.29 21.39
N ALA A 240 -1.66 -7.22 21.45
CA ALA A 240 -2.40 -7.34 22.70
C ALA A 240 -2.26 -8.73 23.34
N LEU A 241 -2.42 -9.79 22.55
CA LEU A 241 -2.24 -11.16 23.01
C LEU A 241 -0.84 -11.41 23.55
N ALA A 242 0.20 -10.85 22.90
CA ALA A 242 1.56 -10.93 23.39
C ALA A 242 1.71 -10.25 24.77
N ALA A 243 1.12 -9.06 24.97
CA ALA A 243 1.13 -8.36 26.26
C ALA A 243 0.37 -9.12 27.36
N ILE A 244 -0.79 -9.69 27.03
CA ILE A 244 -1.60 -10.51 27.97
C ILE A 244 -0.82 -11.73 28.42
N LYS A 245 -0.18 -12.45 27.49
CA LYS A 245 0.66 -13.61 27.78
C LYS A 245 1.86 -13.25 28.65
N GLU A 246 2.52 -12.13 28.38
CA GLU A 246 3.66 -11.64 29.16
C GLU A 246 3.28 -11.32 30.62
N GLN A 247 2.05 -10.85 30.86
CA GLN A 247 1.54 -10.60 32.22
C GLN A 247 1.04 -11.87 32.95
N GLY A 248 1.19 -13.05 32.34
CA GLY A 248 0.77 -14.32 32.96
C GLY A 248 -0.76 -14.49 33.06
N ILE A 249 -1.53 -13.72 32.31
CA ILE A 249 -2.99 -13.83 32.29
C ILE A 249 -3.37 -15.08 31.48
N THR A 250 -3.94 -16.09 32.13
CA THR A 250 -4.27 -17.39 31.54
C THR A 250 -5.77 -17.62 31.32
N HIS A 251 -6.62 -16.75 31.89
CA HIS A 251 -8.06 -16.81 31.63
C HIS A 251 -8.38 -16.20 30.25
N PRO A 252 -9.44 -16.67 29.57
CA PRO A 252 -9.87 -16.08 28.32
C PRO A 252 -10.22 -14.59 28.47
N ILE A 253 -9.75 -13.78 27.52
CA ILE A 253 -10.12 -12.36 27.40
C ILE A 253 -10.82 -12.17 26.07
#